data_6c906fc9417e82ab16cf2df60336002e
#
_entry.id   6c906fc9417e82ab16cf2df60336002e
#
_cell.length_a   1.000
_cell.length_b   1.000
_cell.length_c   1.000
_cell.angle_alpha   90.00
_cell.angle_beta   90.00
_cell.angle_gamma   90.00
#
_symmetry.space_group_name_H-M   'P 1'
#
loop_
_entity.id
_entity.type
_entity.pdbx_description
1 polymer ?
#
loop_
_entity_poly.entity_id
_entity_poly.type
_entity_poly.pdbx_seq_one_letter_code
_entity_poly.pdbx_strand_id
1 'polypeptide(L)' 'MKYSVMKKDDEGVVTEHWRYKTRRAAKACLNRMMKRILASEYVTVGEVGINYLKVVGSTFAHNEFIAKYYIRQNY' A
#
# COMPACT_ATOMS: atom_id res chain seq x y z
N MET A 1 16.28 7.77 7.83
CA MET A 1 15.42 6.74 8.40
C MET A 1 15.55 5.47 7.59
N LYS A 2 15.44 4.32 8.23
CA LYS A 2 15.79 3.02 7.62
C LYS A 2 14.72 2.43 6.71
N TYR A 3 13.48 2.84 6.87
CA TYR A 3 12.36 2.22 6.15
C TYR A 3 11.47 3.28 5.54
N SER A 4 10.99 3.03 4.34
CA SER A 4 10.03 3.88 3.66
C SER A 4 8.81 3.07 3.26
N VAL A 5 7.63 3.66 3.36
CA VAL A 5 6.43 3.13 2.74
C VAL A 5 6.33 3.76 1.36
N MET A 6 6.38 2.92 0.33
CA MET A 6 6.37 3.32 -1.06
C MET A 6 5.02 3.03 -1.69
N LYS A 7 4.66 3.82 -2.67
CA LYS A 7 3.47 3.61 -3.49
C LYS A 7 3.88 3.45 -4.95
N LYS A 8 3.41 2.38 -5.58
CA LYS A 8 3.53 2.17 -7.02
C LYS A 8 2.11 2.19 -7.61
N ASP A 9 1.85 3.12 -8.52
CA ASP A 9 0.53 3.24 -9.14
C ASP A 9 0.35 2.29 -10.33
N ASP A 10 -0.80 2.37 -11.00
CA ASP A 10 -1.14 1.53 -12.15
C ASP A 10 -0.29 1.83 -13.38
N GLU A 11 0.33 2.98 -13.45
CA GLU A 11 1.25 3.37 -14.53
C GLU A 11 2.70 3.00 -14.23
N GLY A 12 2.97 2.44 -13.07
CA GLY A 12 4.31 2.07 -12.65
C GLY A 12 5.11 3.20 -12.00
N VAL A 13 4.48 4.35 -11.74
CA VAL A 13 5.15 5.46 -11.06
C VAL A 13 5.30 5.14 -9.58
N VAL A 14 6.51 5.25 -9.09
CA VAL A 14 6.86 4.97 -7.70
C VAL A 14 7.06 6.28 -6.95
N THR A 15 6.35 6.45 -5.84
CA THR A 15 6.48 7.61 -4.97
C THR A 15 6.67 7.16 -3.53
N GLU A 16 7.36 7.98 -2.75
CA GLU A 16 7.52 7.72 -1.32
C GLU A 16 6.33 8.33 -0.57
N HIS A 17 5.64 7.50 0.21
CA HIS A 17 4.52 7.96 1.03
C HIS A 17 5.01 8.56 2.34
N TRP A 18 5.88 7.83 3.07
CA TRP A 18 6.45 8.29 4.33
C TRP A 18 7.68 7.46 4.71
N ARG A 19 8.50 8.03 5.62
CA ARG A 19 9.68 7.35 6.16
C ARG A 19 9.49 7.02 7.63
N TYR A 20 10.05 5.88 8.05
CA TYR A 20 9.96 5.40 9.42
C TYR A 20 11.32 4.89 9.90
N LYS A 21 11.56 5.01 11.20
CA LYS A 21 12.81 4.53 11.84
C LYS A 21 12.85 3.02 11.94
N THR A 22 11.70 2.37 12.09
CA THR A 22 11.60 0.93 12.29
C THR A 22 10.64 0.32 11.29
N ARG A 23 10.86 -0.97 10.98
CA ARG A 23 9.95 -1.75 10.15
C ARG A 23 8.57 -1.88 10.79
N ARG A 24 8.53 -1.98 12.11
CA ARG A 24 7.27 -2.07 12.86
C ARG A 24 6.40 -0.83 12.65
N ALA A 25 7.00 0.35 12.68
CA ALA A 25 6.27 1.60 12.42
C ALA A 25 5.77 1.67 10.98
N ALA A 26 6.60 1.25 10.00
CA ALA A 26 6.18 1.17 8.60
C ALA A 26 5.04 0.18 8.40
N LYS A 27 5.10 -0.97 9.06
CA LYS A 27 4.03 -1.98 9.03
C LYS A 27 2.73 -1.44 9.63
N ALA A 28 2.81 -0.70 10.73
CA ALA A 28 1.66 -0.05 11.33
C ALA A 28 0.99 0.94 10.36
N CYS A 29 1.79 1.64 9.57
CA CYS A 29 1.27 2.50 8.50
C CYS A 29 0.48 1.70 7.46
N LEU A 30 1.01 0.58 6.98
CA LEU A 30 0.29 -0.29 6.03
C LEU A 30 -1.03 -0.80 6.63
N ASN A 31 -1.04 -1.16 7.89
CA ASN A 31 -2.25 -1.63 8.58
C ASN A 31 -3.32 -0.53 8.66
N ARG A 32 -2.93 0.71 8.92
CA ARG A 32 -3.85 1.85 8.92
C ARG A 32 -4.42 2.10 7.53
N MET A 33 -3.59 2.02 6.49
CA MET A 33 -4.03 2.14 5.10
C MET A 33 -5.03 1.05 4.74
N MET A 34 -4.77 -0.19 5.13
CA MET A 34 -5.66 -1.31 4.88
C MET A 34 -7.05 -1.05 5.46
N LYS A 35 -7.13 -0.55 6.70
CA LYS A 35 -8.41 -0.23 7.33
C LYS A 35 -9.18 0.84 6.57
N ARG A 36 -8.49 1.88 6.08
CA ARG A 36 -9.11 2.92 5.27
C ARG A 36 -9.64 2.39 3.96
N ILE A 37 -8.86 1.52 3.30
CA ILE A 37 -9.23 0.92 2.03
C ILE A 37 -10.44 0.02 2.19
N LEU A 38 -10.47 -0.79 3.23
CA LEU A 38 -11.62 -1.66 3.52
C LEU A 38 -12.90 -0.90 3.84
N ALA A 39 -12.79 0.34 4.32
CA ALA A 39 -13.92 1.21 4.57
C ALA A 39 -14.38 1.98 3.32
N SER A 40 -13.62 1.92 2.23
CA SER A 40 -13.94 2.64 0.99
C SER A 40 -14.97 1.88 0.16
N GLU A 41 -15.81 2.63 -0.56
CA GLU A 41 -16.78 2.08 -1.52
C GLU A 41 -16.16 1.85 -2.91
N TYR A 42 -15.07 2.54 -3.22
CA TYR A 42 -14.49 2.58 -4.56
C TYR A 42 -13.30 1.66 -4.75
N VAL A 43 -12.62 1.33 -3.67
CA VAL A 43 -11.43 0.49 -3.69
C VAL A 43 -11.50 -0.56 -2.60
N THR A 44 -10.78 -1.65 -2.79
CA THR A 44 -10.66 -2.71 -1.80
C THR A 44 -9.27 -3.31 -1.81
N VAL A 45 -8.99 -4.16 -0.83
CA VAL A 45 -7.71 -4.87 -0.74
C VAL A 45 -7.74 -6.06 -1.67
N GLY A 46 -6.83 -6.08 -2.65
CA GLY A 46 -6.69 -7.20 -3.57
C GLY A 46 -5.77 -8.30 -3.03
N GLU A 47 -4.67 -7.90 -2.39
CA GLU A 47 -3.69 -8.83 -1.86
C GLU A 47 -2.93 -8.20 -0.70
N VAL A 48 -2.64 -8.96 0.33
CA VAL A 48 -1.82 -8.52 1.47
C VAL A 48 -0.65 -9.47 1.64
N GLY A 49 0.56 -8.92 1.59
CA GLY A 49 1.78 -9.65 1.92
C GLY A 49 2.37 -9.20 3.24
N ILE A 50 3.52 -9.77 3.58
CA ILE A 50 4.22 -9.41 4.82
C ILE A 50 4.62 -7.92 4.82
N ASN A 51 5.08 -7.41 3.68
CA ASN A 51 5.60 -6.05 3.55
C ASN A 51 4.89 -5.23 2.47
N TYR A 52 3.72 -5.66 2.02
CA TYR A 52 3.01 -4.94 0.97
C TYR A 52 1.50 -5.07 1.07
N LEU A 53 0.82 -4.16 0.41
CA LEU A 53 -0.62 -4.09 0.34
C LEU A 53 -1.00 -3.70 -1.08
N LYS A 54 -1.75 -4.54 -1.77
CA LYS A 54 -2.21 -4.27 -3.12
C LYS A 54 -3.66 -3.79 -3.10
N VAL A 55 -3.90 -2.64 -3.71
CA VAL A 55 -5.22 -2.01 -3.79
C VAL A 55 -5.81 -2.23 -5.17
N VAL A 56 -7.04 -2.66 -5.24
CA VAL A 56 -7.77 -2.89 -6.49
C VAL A 56 -9.10 -2.12 -6.48
N GLY A 57 -9.66 -1.88 -7.63
CA GLY A 57 -10.99 -1.29 -7.76
C GLY A 57 -12.07 -2.26 -7.29
N SER A 58 -13.10 -1.73 -6.64
CA SER A 58 -14.22 -2.53 -6.12
C SER A 58 -15.39 -2.66 -7.11
N THR A 59 -15.24 -2.21 -8.35
CA THR A 59 -16.29 -2.22 -9.34
C THR A 59 -16.49 -3.61 -9.94
N PHE A 60 -17.73 -3.93 -10.34
CA PHE A 60 -18.19 -5.24 -10.75
C PHE A 60 -17.46 -5.84 -11.95
N ALA A 61 -16.91 -5.03 -12.81
CA ALA A 61 -16.44 -5.51 -14.10
C ALA A 61 -14.97 -5.94 -14.08
N HIS A 62 -14.16 -5.37 -13.23
CA HIS A 62 -12.70 -5.57 -13.27
C HIS A 62 -12.07 -5.39 -11.89
N ASN A 63 -11.27 -6.36 -11.47
CA ASN A 63 -10.33 -6.19 -10.37
C ASN A 63 -9.14 -5.37 -10.88
N GLU A 64 -9.38 -4.12 -11.24
CA GLU A 64 -8.35 -3.26 -11.75
C GLU A 64 -7.34 -2.93 -10.65
N PHE A 65 -6.07 -3.15 -10.96
CA PHE A 65 -4.98 -2.71 -10.10
C PHE A 65 -4.97 -1.19 -10.01
N ILE A 66 -5.03 -0.66 -8.79
CA ILE A 66 -4.98 0.78 -8.54
C ILE A 66 -3.60 1.18 -8.03
N ALA A 67 -3.10 0.51 -7.00
CA ALA A 67 -1.82 0.85 -6.40
C ALA A 67 -1.29 -0.31 -5.56
N LYS A 68 0.00 -0.30 -5.34
CA LYS A 68 0.68 -1.20 -4.41
C LYS A 68 1.47 -0.37 -3.42
N TYR A 69 1.19 -0.54 -2.14
CA TYR A 69 1.99 0.05 -1.07
C TYR A 69 2.93 -1.02 -0.52
N TYR A 70 4.19 -0.68 -0.36
CA TYR A 70 5.18 -1.65 0.13
C TYR A 70 6.24 -0.95 0.98
N ILE A 71 6.92 -1.76 1.79
CA ILE A 71 8.01 -1.29 2.64
C ILE A 71 9.33 -1.50 1.91
N ARG A 72 10.11 -0.43 1.79
CA ARG A 72 11.47 -0.47 1.26
C ARG A 72 12.45 -0.20 2.38
N GLN A 73 13.47 -1.01 2.49
CA GLN A 73 14.59 -0.75 3.39
C GLN A 73 15.57 0.20 2.71
N ASN A 74 15.90 1.28 3.38
CA ASN A 74 16.88 2.26 2.90
C ASN A 74 18.26 1.93 3.49
N TYR A 75 19.28 2.00 2.67
CA TYR A 75 20.66 1.73 3.08
C TYR A 75 21.46 3.01 3.21
#